data_0078a9178429c72f4e3beb9f0639613f
#
_entry.id   0078a9178429c72f4e3beb9f0639613f
#
_cell.length_a   1.000
_cell.length_b   1.000
_cell.length_c   1.000
_cell.angle_alpha   90.00
_cell.angle_beta   90.00
_cell.angle_gamma   90.00
#
_symmetry.space_group_name_H-M   'P 1'
#
loop_
_entity.id
_entity.type
_entity.pdbx_description
1 polymer ?
#
loop_
_entity_poly.entity_id
_entity_poly.type
_entity_poly.pdbx_seq_one_letter_code
_entity_poly.pdbx_strand_id
1 'polypeptide(L)'
;VVNYYQFHVGDYAAHTRNLSLMEDLAYRRMLDAYYVAERPFFGSAQDVAREIGMRDQIEDVEYVLNRFFVREGDAWTNKRADSEIVRFREKAELAAKAGRASAERRINARSTDVEEKSTCVEETSTTGQPTSNQEPITNTSPKGDVARKRAPARPDDVSESVWQDFQAVRKAKRAPLTDTALKGIRREA
;
A
#
# COMPACT_ATOMS: atom_id res chain seq x y z
N VAL A 1 7.47 6.11 -9.92
CA VAL A 1 8.64 5.49 -9.27
C VAL A 1 8.15 4.62 -8.14
N VAL A 2 8.50 3.33 -8.17
CA VAL A 2 8.20 2.36 -7.10
C VAL A 2 9.15 2.63 -5.94
N ASN A 3 8.65 3.22 -4.85
CA ASN A 3 9.45 3.46 -3.63
C ASN A 3 9.39 2.28 -2.65
N TYR A 4 8.54 1.30 -2.92
CA TYR A 4 8.37 0.11 -2.08
C TYR A 4 7.93 -1.06 -2.96
N TYR A 5 8.57 -2.21 -2.82
CA TYR A 5 8.17 -3.47 -3.44
C TYR A 5 8.09 -4.58 -2.38
N GLN A 6 7.28 -5.61 -2.66
CA GLN A 6 7.13 -6.75 -1.76
C GLN A 6 8.37 -7.64 -1.81
N PHE A 7 9.11 -7.68 -0.71
CA PHE A 7 10.27 -8.56 -0.56
C PHE A 7 9.86 -9.87 0.12
N HIS A 8 9.87 -10.95 -0.66
CA HIS A 8 9.54 -12.28 -0.17
C HIS A 8 10.81 -12.96 0.38
N VAL A 9 11.03 -12.85 1.68
CA VAL A 9 12.24 -13.34 2.36
C VAL A 9 12.49 -14.83 2.10
N GLY A 10 11.43 -15.66 2.14
CA GLY A 10 11.54 -17.10 1.91
C GLY A 10 12.00 -17.44 0.50
N ASP A 11 11.41 -16.81 -0.51
CA ASP A 11 11.80 -16.98 -1.91
C ASP A 11 13.22 -16.49 -2.18
N TYR A 12 13.55 -15.34 -1.62
CA TYR A 12 14.90 -14.79 -1.73
C TYR A 12 15.94 -15.75 -1.17
N ALA A 13 15.76 -16.19 0.08
CA ALA A 13 16.66 -17.10 0.75
C ALA A 13 16.78 -18.46 0.03
N ALA A 14 15.69 -18.97 -0.55
CA ALA A 14 15.71 -20.22 -1.30
C ALA A 14 16.56 -20.12 -2.58
N HIS A 15 16.52 -18.97 -3.27
CA HIS A 15 17.22 -18.78 -4.54
C HIS A 15 18.67 -18.29 -4.38
N THR A 16 18.99 -17.61 -3.26
CA THR A 16 20.31 -16.99 -3.04
C THR A 16 21.24 -17.81 -2.15
N ARG A 17 20.79 -18.92 -1.57
CA ARG A 17 21.56 -19.75 -0.64
C ARG A 17 22.96 -20.15 -1.15
N ASN A 18 23.12 -20.33 -2.46
CA ASN A 18 24.34 -20.80 -3.09
C ASN A 18 25.16 -19.66 -3.74
N LEU A 19 24.77 -18.42 -3.50
CA LEU A 19 25.50 -17.26 -4.01
C LEU A 19 26.67 -16.91 -3.07
N SER A 20 27.75 -16.38 -3.66
CA SER A 20 28.78 -15.69 -2.89
C SER A 20 28.23 -14.39 -2.28
N LEU A 21 28.95 -13.79 -1.35
CA LEU A 21 28.54 -12.51 -0.76
C LEU A 21 28.42 -11.39 -1.81
N MET A 22 29.30 -11.40 -2.81
CA MET A 22 29.28 -10.38 -3.87
C MET A 22 28.18 -10.62 -4.89
N GLU A 23 27.92 -11.88 -5.23
CA GLU A 23 26.80 -12.27 -6.07
C GLU A 23 25.44 -11.96 -5.40
N ASP A 24 25.30 -12.23 -4.09
CA ASP A 24 24.10 -11.90 -3.34
C ASP A 24 23.89 -10.37 -3.28
N LEU A 25 24.96 -9.62 -3.00
CA LEU A 25 24.91 -8.16 -3.03
C LEU A 25 24.56 -7.61 -4.42
N ALA A 26 25.15 -8.19 -5.48
CA ALA A 26 24.85 -7.83 -6.86
C ALA A 26 23.36 -8.06 -7.18
N TYR A 27 22.85 -9.25 -6.85
CA TYR A 27 21.43 -9.57 -7.07
C TYR A 27 20.51 -8.60 -6.33
N ARG A 28 20.83 -8.28 -5.07
CA ARG A 28 20.04 -7.32 -4.27
C ARG A 28 20.03 -5.93 -4.90
N ARG A 29 21.19 -5.40 -5.25
CA ARG A 29 21.31 -4.08 -5.89
C ARG A 29 20.63 -4.03 -7.25
N MET A 30 20.69 -5.11 -8.02
CA MET A 30 20.00 -5.21 -9.29
C MET A 30 18.49 -5.19 -9.12
N LEU A 31 17.94 -5.91 -8.15
CA LEU A 31 16.52 -5.84 -7.84
C LEU A 31 16.09 -4.41 -7.45
N ASP A 32 16.83 -3.79 -6.54
CA ASP A 32 16.52 -2.43 -6.09
C ASP A 32 16.55 -1.43 -7.27
N ALA A 33 17.59 -1.49 -8.12
CA ALA A 33 17.71 -0.64 -9.29
C ALA A 33 16.59 -0.90 -10.32
N TYR A 34 16.25 -2.17 -10.55
CA TYR A 34 15.20 -2.56 -11.49
C TYR A 34 13.82 -2.02 -11.08
N TYR A 35 13.47 -2.15 -9.79
CA TYR A 35 12.20 -1.64 -9.26
C TYR A 35 12.15 -0.10 -9.24
N VAL A 36 13.25 0.57 -8.90
CA VAL A 36 13.32 2.03 -8.89
C VAL A 36 13.22 2.60 -10.32
N ALA A 37 13.95 2.00 -11.27
CA ALA A 37 13.93 2.44 -12.65
C ALA A 37 12.68 2.00 -13.41
N GLU A 38 11.99 0.95 -12.95
CA GLU A 38 10.84 0.31 -13.59
C GLU A 38 11.11 -0.05 -15.07
N ARG A 39 12.33 -0.46 -15.38
CA ARG A 39 12.79 -0.80 -16.73
C ARG A 39 13.84 -1.91 -16.70
N PRO A 40 14.02 -2.65 -17.82
CA PRO A 40 15.11 -3.58 -18.00
C PRO A 40 16.49 -2.89 -17.93
N PHE A 41 17.54 -3.67 -17.60
CA PHE A 41 18.90 -3.24 -17.82
C PHE A 41 19.27 -3.38 -19.30
N PHE A 42 20.17 -2.53 -19.76
CA PHE A 42 20.66 -2.55 -21.14
C PHE A 42 22.18 -2.68 -21.20
N GLY A 43 22.66 -3.28 -22.28
CA GLY A 43 24.08 -3.38 -22.58
C GLY A 43 24.76 -4.60 -21.96
N SER A 44 26.06 -4.46 -21.69
CA SER A 44 26.92 -5.51 -21.15
C SER A 44 26.83 -5.61 -19.61
N ALA A 45 27.37 -6.71 -19.06
CA ALA A 45 27.51 -6.85 -17.61
C ALA A 45 28.32 -5.70 -16.98
N GLN A 46 29.29 -5.13 -17.72
CA GLN A 46 30.05 -3.98 -17.28
C GLN A 46 29.18 -2.71 -17.15
N ASP A 47 28.23 -2.52 -18.07
CA ASP A 47 27.32 -1.37 -18.02
C ASP A 47 26.37 -1.50 -16.83
N VAL A 48 25.82 -2.70 -16.62
CA VAL A 48 24.98 -3.00 -15.45
C VAL A 48 25.76 -2.83 -14.15
N ALA A 49 27.01 -3.32 -14.08
CA ALA A 49 27.88 -3.15 -12.91
C ALA A 49 28.14 -1.68 -12.58
N ARG A 50 28.24 -0.82 -13.59
CA ARG A 50 28.34 0.63 -13.39
C ARG A 50 27.04 1.22 -12.84
N GLU A 51 25.90 0.81 -13.39
CA GLU A 51 24.57 1.30 -12.98
C GLU A 51 24.28 0.98 -11.51
N ILE A 52 24.63 -0.24 -11.06
CA ILE A 52 24.42 -0.66 -9.66
C ILE A 52 25.55 -0.32 -8.69
N GLY A 53 26.61 0.35 -9.17
CA GLY A 53 27.76 0.76 -8.34
C GLY A 53 28.69 -0.39 -7.91
N MET A 54 28.84 -1.42 -8.78
CA MET A 54 29.71 -2.59 -8.56
C MET A 54 30.74 -2.78 -9.68
N ARG A 55 31.48 -1.72 -9.99
CA ARG A 55 32.40 -1.66 -11.15
C ARG A 55 33.54 -2.68 -11.11
N ASP A 56 33.96 -3.06 -9.91
CA ASP A 56 35.07 -3.98 -9.69
C ASP A 56 34.61 -5.45 -9.60
N GLN A 57 33.30 -5.71 -9.60
CA GLN A 57 32.70 -7.04 -9.45
C GLN A 57 31.92 -7.47 -10.70
N ILE A 58 32.49 -7.26 -11.88
CA ILE A 58 31.83 -7.52 -13.16
C ILE A 58 31.48 -8.99 -13.31
N GLU A 59 32.35 -9.91 -12.89
CA GLU A 59 32.14 -11.37 -12.97
C GLU A 59 30.94 -11.81 -12.11
N ASP A 60 30.82 -11.27 -10.89
CA ASP A 60 29.68 -11.56 -10.00
C ASP A 60 28.37 -11.03 -10.61
N VAL A 61 28.41 -9.83 -11.19
CA VAL A 61 27.26 -9.23 -11.86
C VAL A 61 26.84 -10.05 -13.09
N GLU A 62 27.80 -10.49 -13.89
CA GLU A 62 27.56 -11.33 -15.06
C GLU A 62 26.95 -12.69 -14.68
N TYR A 63 27.46 -13.30 -13.61
CA TYR A 63 26.91 -14.54 -13.08
C TYR A 63 25.44 -14.37 -12.68
N VAL A 64 25.12 -13.28 -11.95
CA VAL A 64 23.77 -12.96 -11.50
C VAL A 64 22.83 -12.67 -12.68
N LEU A 65 23.29 -11.90 -13.67
CA LEU A 65 22.53 -11.63 -14.89
C LEU A 65 22.15 -12.93 -15.59
N ASN A 66 23.10 -13.80 -15.84
CA ASN A 66 22.86 -15.07 -16.53
C ASN A 66 21.95 -16.04 -15.74
N ARG A 67 21.91 -15.93 -14.41
CA ARG A 67 21.15 -16.82 -13.54
C ARG A 67 19.72 -16.36 -13.28
N PHE A 68 19.49 -15.05 -13.13
CA PHE A 68 18.21 -14.53 -12.64
C PHE A 68 17.49 -13.62 -13.63
N PHE A 69 18.17 -13.22 -14.71
CA PHE A 69 17.59 -12.38 -15.75
C PHE A 69 17.59 -13.11 -17.10
N VAL A 70 16.67 -12.72 -17.95
CA VAL A 70 16.57 -13.23 -19.31
C VAL A 70 17.07 -12.15 -20.27
N ARG A 71 18.01 -12.54 -21.14
CA ARG A 71 18.51 -11.64 -22.17
C ARG A 71 17.59 -11.62 -23.37
N GLU A 72 17.03 -10.46 -23.69
CA GLU A 72 16.16 -10.22 -24.84
C GLU A 72 16.81 -9.13 -25.71
N GLY A 73 17.58 -9.55 -26.70
CA GLY A 73 18.40 -8.65 -27.52
C GLY A 73 19.50 -7.98 -26.69
N ASP A 74 19.42 -6.69 -26.49
CA ASP A 74 20.34 -5.89 -25.67
C ASP A 74 19.81 -5.62 -24.25
N ALA A 75 18.64 -6.13 -23.94
CA ALA A 75 17.97 -5.93 -22.65
C ALA A 75 18.06 -7.16 -21.76
N TRP A 76 18.19 -6.94 -20.43
CA TRP A 76 18.08 -7.95 -19.39
C TRP A 76 16.78 -7.74 -18.61
N THR A 77 15.85 -8.69 -18.76
CA THR A 77 14.52 -8.63 -18.17
C THR A 77 14.39 -9.58 -16.99
N ASN A 78 13.58 -9.19 -15.99
CA ASN A 78 13.20 -10.06 -14.90
C ASN A 78 11.67 -10.20 -14.87
N LYS A 79 11.17 -11.33 -15.36
CA LYS A 79 9.72 -11.60 -15.52
C LYS A 79 8.92 -11.40 -14.23
N ARG A 80 9.51 -11.71 -13.08
CA ARG A 80 8.86 -11.53 -11.79
C ARG A 80 8.73 -10.05 -11.47
N ALA A 81 9.83 -9.31 -11.56
CA ALA A 81 9.84 -7.87 -11.30
C ALA A 81 8.89 -7.14 -12.26
N ASP A 82 8.90 -7.48 -13.55
CA ASP A 82 8.00 -6.88 -14.55
C ASP A 82 6.52 -7.10 -14.18
N SER A 83 6.16 -8.32 -13.80
CA SER A 83 4.77 -8.63 -13.40
C SER A 83 4.36 -7.89 -12.13
N GLU A 84 5.26 -7.71 -11.18
CA GLU A 84 5.01 -6.96 -9.94
C GLU A 84 4.88 -5.45 -10.20
N ILE A 85 5.73 -4.89 -11.08
CA ILE A 85 5.68 -3.49 -11.50
C ILE A 85 4.35 -3.19 -12.20
N VAL A 86 3.92 -4.05 -13.12
CA VAL A 86 2.62 -3.90 -13.82
C VAL A 86 1.47 -3.90 -12.80
N ARG A 87 1.42 -4.87 -11.90
CA ARG A 87 0.39 -4.93 -10.85
C ARG A 87 0.39 -3.70 -9.94
N PHE A 88 1.57 -3.20 -9.63
CA PHE A 88 1.70 -1.99 -8.81
C PHE A 88 1.12 -0.77 -9.53
N ARG A 89 1.45 -0.60 -10.82
CA ARG A 89 0.92 0.48 -11.66
C ARG A 89 -0.59 0.41 -11.79
N GLU A 90 -1.14 -0.76 -12.12
CA GLU A 90 -2.59 -0.97 -12.21
C GLU A 90 -3.30 -0.60 -10.89
N LYS A 91 -2.75 -1.05 -9.75
CA LYS A 91 -3.31 -0.72 -8.43
C LYS A 91 -3.25 0.77 -8.14
N ALA A 92 -2.15 1.43 -8.49
CA ALA A 92 -1.98 2.87 -8.32
C ALA A 92 -2.97 3.67 -9.20
N GLU A 93 -3.18 3.25 -10.45
CA GLU A 93 -4.16 3.87 -11.36
C GLU A 93 -5.60 3.72 -10.85
N LEU A 94 -5.97 2.51 -10.38
CA LEU A 94 -7.28 2.28 -9.80
C LEU A 94 -7.51 3.14 -8.55
N ALA A 95 -6.51 3.24 -7.68
CA ALA A 95 -6.57 4.09 -6.49
C ALA A 95 -6.70 5.57 -6.86
N ALA A 96 -5.94 6.05 -7.85
CA ALA A 96 -6.00 7.42 -8.34
C ALA A 96 -7.37 7.73 -8.97
N LYS A 97 -7.94 6.79 -9.75
CA LYS A 97 -9.28 6.92 -10.34
C LYS A 97 -10.36 6.99 -9.25
N ALA A 98 -10.30 6.12 -8.24
CA ALA A 98 -11.22 6.13 -7.12
C ALA A 98 -11.11 7.43 -6.29
N GLY A 99 -9.89 7.92 -6.08
CA GLY A 99 -9.62 9.21 -5.41
C GLY A 99 -10.24 10.39 -6.16
N ARG A 100 -10.05 10.46 -7.48
CA ARG A 100 -10.66 11.51 -8.33
C ARG A 100 -12.17 11.46 -8.28
N ALA A 101 -12.79 10.29 -8.45
CA ALA A 101 -14.24 10.14 -8.38
C ALA A 101 -14.81 10.52 -7.00
N SER A 102 -14.08 10.24 -5.92
CA SER A 102 -14.46 10.66 -4.56
C SER A 102 -14.36 12.19 -4.38
N ALA A 103 -13.33 12.82 -4.93
CA ALA A 103 -13.16 14.28 -4.90
C ALA A 103 -14.27 14.98 -5.68
N GLU A 104 -14.60 14.50 -6.88
CA GLU A 104 -15.71 15.02 -7.71
C GLU A 104 -17.05 14.94 -7.00
N ARG A 105 -17.34 13.81 -6.33
CA ARG A 105 -18.56 13.66 -5.53
C ARG A 105 -18.64 14.66 -4.38
N ARG A 106 -17.51 14.95 -3.72
CA ARG A 106 -17.45 15.96 -2.65
C ARG A 106 -17.67 17.36 -3.16
N ILE A 107 -17.10 17.70 -4.32
CA ILE A 107 -17.27 19.00 -4.96
C ILE A 107 -18.74 19.19 -5.37
N ASN A 108 -19.34 18.20 -6.01
CA ASN A 108 -20.72 18.25 -6.45
C ASN A 108 -21.70 18.32 -5.26
N ALA A 109 -21.47 17.55 -4.18
CA ALA A 109 -22.27 17.63 -2.98
C ALA A 109 -22.18 19.01 -2.28
N ARG A 110 -21.01 19.67 -2.37
CA ARG A 110 -20.81 21.01 -1.79
C ARG A 110 -21.46 22.11 -2.66
N SER A 111 -21.54 21.91 -3.97
CA SER A 111 -22.18 22.85 -4.91
C SER A 111 -23.71 22.85 -4.78
N THR A 112 -24.31 21.73 -4.38
CA THR A 112 -25.76 21.62 -4.13
C THR A 112 -26.20 22.25 -2.79
N ASP A 113 -25.26 22.39 -1.83
CA ASP A 113 -25.58 22.95 -0.50
C ASP A 113 -25.44 24.49 -0.46
N VAL A 114 -24.95 25.13 -1.51
CA VAL A 114 -24.68 26.59 -1.52
C VAL A 114 -25.90 27.42 -1.96
N GLU A 115 -26.96 26.81 -2.48
CA GLU A 115 -28.16 27.57 -2.87
C GLU A 115 -29.11 27.94 -1.70
N GLU A 116 -28.90 27.45 -0.49
CA GLU A 116 -29.85 27.70 0.63
C GLU A 116 -29.31 28.34 1.91
N LYS A 117 -28.07 28.82 2.00
CA LYS A 117 -27.65 29.61 3.18
C LYS A 117 -26.59 30.67 2.90
N SER A 118 -27.04 31.84 2.50
CA SER A 118 -26.31 33.08 2.72
C SER A 118 -26.47 33.46 4.20
N THR A 119 -25.45 33.27 5.03
CA THR A 119 -25.24 34.02 6.26
C THR A 119 -23.74 33.97 6.65
N CYS A 120 -23.21 35.18 6.88
CA CYS A 120 -21.86 35.50 7.33
C CYS A 120 -21.33 34.60 8.45
N VAL A 121 -20.06 34.19 8.37
CA VAL A 121 -19.16 34.11 9.56
C VAL A 121 -17.70 34.34 9.13
N GLU A 122 -17.04 35.13 9.98
CA GLU A 122 -15.73 35.71 9.94
C GLU A 122 -14.55 34.72 9.73
N GLU A 123 -13.50 35.25 9.09
CA GLU A 123 -12.19 34.64 8.94
C GLU A 123 -11.50 34.43 10.29
N THR A 124 -11.01 33.22 10.53
CA THR A 124 -9.88 32.96 11.40
C THR A 124 -8.87 32.09 10.68
N SER A 125 -7.81 32.75 10.24
CA SER A 125 -6.59 32.10 9.68
C SER A 125 -5.91 31.28 10.78
N THR A 126 -5.75 29.98 10.52
CA THR A 126 -4.79 29.17 11.27
C THR A 126 -3.93 28.39 10.29
N THR A 127 -2.70 28.87 10.19
CA THR A 127 -1.58 28.23 9.46
C THR A 127 -1.24 26.92 10.15
N GLY A 128 -1.55 25.79 9.54
CA GLY A 128 -1.16 24.45 9.99
C GLY A 128 -0.27 23.78 8.95
N GLN A 129 1.01 23.63 9.24
CA GLN A 129 1.95 22.85 8.47
C GLN A 129 1.53 21.36 8.43
N PRO A 130 1.70 20.66 7.29
CA PRO A 130 1.46 19.23 7.23
C PRO A 130 2.65 18.47 7.83
N THR A 131 2.44 17.84 8.97
CA THR A 131 3.35 16.83 9.51
C THR A 131 3.08 15.52 8.78
N SER A 132 4.07 15.10 8.00
CA SER A 132 4.09 13.78 7.37
C SER A 132 4.45 12.71 8.40
N ASN A 133 3.44 12.03 8.96
CA ASN A 133 3.63 10.76 9.65
C ASN A 133 3.09 9.65 8.76
N GLN A 134 3.99 8.98 8.07
CA GLN A 134 3.69 7.72 7.40
C GLN A 134 3.65 6.60 8.46
N GLU A 135 2.46 6.18 8.85
CA GLU A 135 2.28 4.91 9.53
C GLU A 135 2.25 3.74 8.51
N PRO A 136 2.77 2.56 8.86
CA PRO A 136 2.84 1.42 7.93
C PRO A 136 1.45 0.92 7.58
N ILE A 137 1.17 0.84 6.28
CA ILE A 137 -0.07 0.33 5.73
C ILE A 137 -0.13 -1.18 5.96
N THR A 138 -0.90 -1.61 6.94
CA THR A 138 -1.31 -3.00 7.09
C THR A 138 -2.21 -3.40 5.92
N ASN A 139 -1.84 -4.49 5.24
CA ASN A 139 -2.60 -5.13 4.17
C ASN A 139 -4.05 -5.37 4.58
N THR A 140 -4.98 -4.62 3.99
CA THR A 140 -6.40 -4.98 4.00
C THR A 140 -6.79 -5.38 2.58
N SER A 141 -7.03 -6.67 2.39
CA SER A 141 -7.63 -7.25 1.17
C SER A 141 -8.91 -6.51 0.77
N PRO A 142 -9.24 -6.41 -0.53
CA PRO A 142 -10.45 -5.76 -0.97
C PRO A 142 -11.66 -6.54 -0.46
N LYS A 143 -12.39 -5.92 0.45
CA LYS A 143 -13.70 -6.41 0.87
C LYS A 143 -14.70 -6.18 -0.25
N GLY A 144 -15.15 -7.29 -0.85
CA GLY A 144 -16.34 -7.31 -1.67
C GLY A 144 -17.54 -6.72 -0.95
N ASP A 145 -18.54 -6.25 -1.70
CA ASP A 145 -19.79 -5.68 -1.26
C ASP A 145 -20.40 -6.43 -0.09
N VAL A 146 -20.26 -5.86 1.11
CA VAL A 146 -20.98 -6.34 2.28
C VAL A 146 -22.18 -5.43 2.44
N ALA A 147 -23.36 -5.97 2.15
CA ALA A 147 -24.64 -5.39 2.52
C ALA A 147 -24.51 -4.77 3.93
N ARG A 148 -24.97 -3.51 4.09
CA ARG A 148 -25.00 -2.80 5.36
C ARG A 148 -25.62 -3.71 6.42
N LYS A 149 -24.81 -4.37 7.24
CA LYS A 149 -25.27 -5.15 8.37
C LYS A 149 -26.05 -4.22 9.31
N ARG A 150 -27.30 -4.54 9.59
CA ARG A 150 -28.10 -3.86 10.60
C ARG A 150 -27.32 -3.80 11.90
N ALA A 151 -27.40 -2.65 12.59
CA ALA A 151 -26.81 -2.54 13.92
C ALA A 151 -27.34 -3.66 14.81
N PRO A 152 -26.50 -4.28 15.65
CA PRO A 152 -26.96 -5.36 16.53
C PRO A 152 -28.06 -4.86 17.46
N ALA A 153 -29.03 -5.71 17.70
CA ALA A 153 -30.15 -5.42 18.57
C ALA A 153 -29.68 -5.29 20.03
N ARG A 154 -30.37 -4.47 20.81
CA ARG A 154 -30.14 -4.33 22.25
C ARG A 154 -30.31 -5.69 22.94
N PRO A 155 -29.37 -6.08 23.83
CA PRO A 155 -29.56 -7.22 24.72
C PRO A 155 -30.72 -6.98 25.70
N ASP A 156 -31.52 -8.03 25.98
CA ASP A 156 -32.72 -7.93 26.84
C ASP A 156 -32.40 -7.60 28.29
N ASP A 157 -31.19 -7.89 28.72
CA ASP A 157 -30.64 -7.68 30.07
C ASP A 157 -30.07 -6.25 30.29
N VAL A 158 -30.09 -5.38 29.27
CA VAL A 158 -29.52 -4.02 29.33
C VAL A 158 -30.64 -2.99 29.19
N SER A 159 -30.71 -2.01 30.11
CA SER A 159 -31.67 -0.92 30.02
C SER A 159 -31.42 -0.02 28.80
N GLU A 160 -32.51 0.60 28.29
CA GLU A 160 -32.43 1.44 27.09
C GLU A 160 -31.43 2.61 27.25
N SER A 161 -31.44 3.26 28.42
CA SER A 161 -30.50 4.38 28.70
C SER A 161 -29.04 3.96 28.65
N VAL A 162 -28.70 2.85 29.31
CA VAL A 162 -27.32 2.31 29.28
C VAL A 162 -26.91 1.89 27.89
N TRP A 163 -27.82 1.35 27.10
CA TRP A 163 -27.57 0.99 25.71
C TRP A 163 -27.29 2.19 24.82
N GLN A 164 -28.03 3.27 24.97
CA GLN A 164 -27.82 4.52 24.24
C GLN A 164 -26.47 5.17 24.58
N ASP A 165 -26.12 5.24 25.86
CA ASP A 165 -24.84 5.76 26.32
C ASP A 165 -23.68 4.91 25.78
N PHE A 166 -23.80 3.61 25.81
CA PHE A 166 -22.80 2.70 25.27
C PHE A 166 -22.58 2.92 23.75
N GLN A 167 -23.67 3.08 22.99
CA GLN A 167 -23.59 3.39 21.57
C GLN A 167 -22.96 4.75 21.30
N ALA A 168 -23.28 5.77 22.11
CA ALA A 168 -22.72 7.11 21.99
C ALA A 168 -21.20 7.11 22.21
N VAL A 169 -20.73 6.43 23.26
CA VAL A 169 -19.29 6.29 23.56
C VAL A 169 -18.55 5.55 22.43
N ARG A 170 -19.12 4.47 21.89
CA ARG A 170 -18.51 3.73 20.77
C ARG A 170 -18.49 4.55 19.48
N LYS A 171 -19.52 5.32 19.23
CA LYS A 171 -19.57 6.25 18.09
C LYS A 171 -18.50 7.33 18.21
N ALA A 172 -18.32 7.92 19.40
CA ALA A 172 -17.28 8.91 19.67
C ALA A 172 -15.87 8.31 19.46
N LYS A 173 -15.65 7.06 19.88
CA LYS A 173 -14.38 6.32 19.67
C LYS A 173 -14.23 5.72 18.27
N ARG A 174 -15.13 5.97 17.33
CA ARG A 174 -15.15 5.40 15.98
C ARG A 174 -15.05 3.86 15.95
N ALA A 175 -15.53 3.19 16.99
CA ALA A 175 -15.48 1.72 17.16
C ALA A 175 -16.87 1.14 16.84
N PRO A 176 -17.13 0.65 15.60
CA PRO A 176 -18.43 0.13 15.23
C PRO A 176 -18.81 -1.08 16.10
N LEU A 177 -20.07 -1.15 16.49
CA LEU A 177 -20.60 -2.28 17.24
C LEU A 177 -20.93 -3.42 16.29
N THR A 178 -20.33 -4.57 16.50
CA THR A 178 -20.58 -5.81 15.74
C THR A 178 -21.10 -6.90 16.66
N ASP A 179 -21.82 -7.88 16.11
CA ASP A 179 -22.31 -9.04 16.87
C ASP A 179 -21.19 -9.80 17.57
N THR A 180 -20.00 -9.84 16.95
CA THR A 180 -18.82 -10.48 17.53
C THR A 180 -18.31 -9.72 18.75
N ALA A 181 -18.30 -8.38 18.70
CA ALA A 181 -17.92 -7.55 19.84
C ALA A 181 -18.89 -7.69 21.03
N LEU A 182 -20.20 -7.76 20.75
CA LEU A 182 -21.21 -8.04 21.79
C LEU A 182 -21.03 -9.41 22.44
N LYS A 183 -20.76 -10.46 21.65
CA LYS A 183 -20.48 -11.80 22.18
C LYS A 183 -19.22 -11.83 23.04
N GLY A 184 -18.17 -11.07 22.66
CA GLY A 184 -16.96 -10.94 23.45
C GLY A 184 -17.22 -10.31 24.81
N ILE A 185 -17.94 -9.19 24.85
CA ILE A 185 -18.28 -8.48 26.11
C ILE A 185 -19.12 -9.36 27.03
N ARG A 186 -20.10 -10.10 26.50
CA ARG A 186 -20.91 -11.03 27.31
C ARG A 186 -20.12 -12.21 27.89
N ARG A 187 -19.00 -12.57 27.29
CA ARG A 187 -18.17 -13.68 27.78
C ARG A 187 -17.26 -13.27 28.94
N GLU A 188 -16.93 -11.98 29.02
CA GLU A 188 -16.04 -11.41 30.03
C GLU A 188 -16.77 -10.78 31.23
N ALA A 189 -18.11 -10.59 31.12
CA ALA A 189 -18.97 -10.11 32.20
C ALA A 189 -19.56 -11.27 32.99
#